data_73ff218db5fdafa17169d204131dec07
#
_entry.id   73ff218db5fdafa17169d204131dec07
#
_cell.length_a   1.000
_cell.length_b   1.000
_cell.length_c   1.000
_cell.angle_alpha   90.00
_cell.angle_beta   90.00
_cell.angle_gamma   90.00
#
_symmetry.space_group_name_H-M   'P 1'
#
loop_
_entity.id
_entity.type
_entity.pdbx_description
1 polymer ?
#
loop_
_entity_poly.entity_id
_entity_poly.type
_entity_poly.pdbx_seq_one_letter_code
_entity_poly.pdbx_strand_id
1 'polypeptide(L)'
;TPKYINTKETAVFDKSHTLFAMNIARRSKRRGIILCEGYMDVIAMHQAGFDNAAASLGTALTMGHATIVKRYTDEAYLAYDSDGAGRKATMKAIGIMREVGISTRIIDLKPYKDPDEFIHNLGKEAFEERIADAVTGIVFEIDGIAQGYNLRDPEEKIRFTKEAAKRLSALDEPVVRHSYIEAVAEKYKIDAADLKAMVTRYGTIGLQAQTTNMDDTARPVIATPPPEGNRNPRDEAADRETQPQRLLLTWMVGKPELFGQLEGILTEEDFIDEDYHTVAKRLFDQYRDSGTVNPAAIVNLFEDIEKQRLVAKILQTELDVEITEDEKERVINDLVRKVKMARIDYELAHIADNPEKLPEVIAEKARLTKLHISLKNG
;
A
#
# COMPACT_ATOMS: atom_id res chain seq x y z
N THR A 1 11.01 33.81 -12.43
CA THR A 1 9.93 33.49 -13.41
C THR A 1 10.01 31.98 -13.69
N PRO A 2 8.88 31.26 -13.68
CA PRO A 2 8.92 29.83 -13.98
C PRO A 2 9.43 29.63 -15.42
N LYS A 3 10.28 28.59 -15.62
CA LYS A 3 10.86 28.26 -16.93
C LYS A 3 9.78 27.88 -17.95
N TYR A 4 8.68 27.33 -17.48
CA TYR A 4 7.51 26.93 -18.27
C TYR A 4 6.22 27.25 -17.54
N ILE A 5 5.17 27.59 -18.31
CA ILE A 5 3.81 27.79 -17.79
C ILE A 5 2.96 26.61 -18.26
N ASN A 6 2.60 25.72 -17.32
CA ASN A 6 1.70 24.62 -17.62
C ASN A 6 0.25 25.12 -17.69
N THR A 7 -0.53 24.58 -18.62
CA THR A 7 -1.98 24.82 -18.70
C THR A 7 -2.65 24.49 -17.37
N LYS A 8 -3.60 25.32 -16.96
CA LYS A 8 -4.44 25.03 -15.78
C LYS A 8 -5.34 23.82 -16.06
N GLU A 9 -5.74 23.12 -15.01
CA GLU A 9 -6.73 22.06 -15.12
C GLU A 9 -8.07 22.59 -15.66
N THR A 10 -8.73 21.78 -16.47
CA THR A 10 -10.01 22.09 -17.08
C THR A 10 -10.91 20.87 -17.01
N ALA A 11 -12.19 21.00 -17.34
CA ALA A 11 -13.14 19.87 -17.36
C ALA A 11 -12.73 18.70 -18.29
N VAL A 12 -11.79 18.95 -19.24
CA VAL A 12 -11.30 17.95 -20.20
C VAL A 12 -9.81 17.68 -20.08
N PHE A 13 -9.11 18.35 -19.17
CA PHE A 13 -7.67 18.19 -18.94
C PHE A 13 -7.37 18.06 -17.45
N ASP A 14 -7.17 16.82 -17.02
CA ASP A 14 -6.78 16.46 -15.66
C ASP A 14 -5.32 16.03 -15.67
N LYS A 15 -4.47 16.80 -14.97
CA LYS A 15 -3.04 16.52 -14.86
C LYS A 15 -2.74 15.27 -14.05
N SER A 16 -3.61 14.93 -13.12
CA SER A 16 -3.44 13.76 -12.26
C SER A 16 -3.68 12.44 -13.00
N HIS A 17 -4.32 12.51 -14.18
CA HIS A 17 -4.63 11.38 -15.04
C HIS A 17 -4.08 11.54 -16.47
N THR A 18 -3.15 12.48 -16.69
CA THR A 18 -2.57 12.70 -18.01
C THR A 18 -1.05 12.60 -17.97
N LEU A 19 -0.49 11.70 -18.79
CA LEU A 19 0.96 11.56 -19.00
C LEU A 19 1.32 12.06 -20.39
N PHE A 20 2.32 12.96 -20.48
CA PHE A 20 2.87 13.42 -21.75
C PHE A 20 3.48 12.26 -22.52
N ALA A 21 3.24 12.21 -23.83
CA ALA A 21 3.70 11.18 -24.76
C ALA A 21 3.22 9.75 -24.48
N MET A 22 2.32 9.51 -23.53
CA MET A 22 1.79 8.17 -23.24
C MET A 22 1.07 7.55 -24.44
N ASN A 23 0.46 8.37 -25.31
CA ASN A 23 -0.15 7.94 -26.56
C ASN A 23 0.85 7.28 -27.53
N ILE A 24 2.14 7.62 -27.45
CA ILE A 24 3.25 7.00 -28.20
C ILE A 24 3.82 5.85 -27.37
N ALA A 25 4.18 6.10 -26.12
CA ALA A 25 4.86 5.14 -25.24
C ALA A 25 4.11 3.80 -25.13
N ARG A 26 2.78 3.82 -25.04
CA ARG A 26 1.95 2.60 -24.98
C ARG A 26 2.00 1.73 -26.24
N ARG A 27 2.54 2.21 -27.34
CA ARG A 27 2.68 1.48 -28.60
C ARG A 27 4.11 1.01 -28.86
N SER A 28 5.04 1.44 -28.02
CA SER A 28 6.43 1.06 -28.11
C SER A 28 6.58 -0.47 -27.99
N LYS A 29 7.56 -1.01 -28.71
CA LYS A 29 7.98 -2.41 -28.59
C LYS A 29 9.07 -2.61 -27.54
N ARG A 30 9.53 -1.53 -26.92
CA ARG A 30 10.52 -1.57 -25.85
C ARG A 30 9.91 -2.13 -24.58
N ARG A 31 10.74 -2.74 -23.75
CA ARG A 31 10.33 -3.27 -22.47
C ARG A 31 10.05 -2.13 -21.49
N GLY A 32 8.89 -2.16 -20.82
CA GLY A 32 8.49 -1.22 -19.80
C GLY A 32 8.26 0.21 -20.33
N ILE A 33 7.86 1.09 -19.43
CA ILE A 33 7.71 2.54 -19.71
C ILE A 33 8.77 3.29 -18.91
N ILE A 34 9.46 4.23 -19.55
CA ILE A 34 10.42 5.14 -18.89
C ILE A 34 9.64 6.39 -18.44
N LEU A 35 9.66 6.68 -17.14
CA LEU A 35 9.02 7.85 -16.56
C LEU A 35 10.07 8.91 -16.24
N CYS A 36 9.92 10.09 -16.83
CA CYS A 36 10.71 11.29 -16.61
C CYS A 36 9.91 12.32 -15.80
N GLU A 37 10.59 13.34 -15.23
CA GLU A 37 9.91 14.43 -14.53
C GLU A 37 9.31 15.45 -15.50
N GLY A 38 10.04 15.77 -16.57
CA GLY A 38 9.69 16.83 -17.51
C GLY A 38 9.42 16.34 -18.92
N TYR A 39 8.62 17.10 -19.65
CA TYR A 39 8.34 16.79 -21.05
C TYR A 39 9.54 17.06 -21.97
N MET A 40 10.50 17.93 -21.58
CA MET A 40 11.73 18.12 -22.36
C MET A 40 12.59 16.87 -22.33
N ASP A 41 12.71 16.21 -21.17
CA ASP A 41 13.40 14.93 -21.03
C ASP A 41 12.79 13.88 -21.97
N VAL A 42 11.46 13.82 -22.02
CA VAL A 42 10.74 12.87 -22.90
C VAL A 42 11.01 13.20 -24.36
N ILE A 43 11.06 14.48 -24.76
CA ILE A 43 11.38 14.87 -26.14
C ILE A 43 12.79 14.43 -26.49
N ALA A 44 13.80 14.69 -25.64
CA ALA A 44 15.16 14.24 -25.84
C ALA A 44 15.26 12.72 -25.94
N MET A 45 14.56 12.01 -25.06
CA MET A 45 14.47 10.55 -25.05
C MET A 45 13.89 10.02 -26.37
N HIS A 46 12.78 10.57 -26.85
CA HIS A 46 12.16 10.18 -28.12
C HIS A 46 13.07 10.45 -29.32
N GLN A 47 13.76 11.59 -29.32
CA GLN A 47 14.75 11.92 -30.37
C GLN A 47 15.92 10.91 -30.39
N ALA A 48 16.32 10.42 -29.23
CA ALA A 48 17.33 9.37 -29.10
C ALA A 48 16.79 7.95 -29.42
N GLY A 49 15.48 7.82 -29.67
CA GLY A 49 14.85 6.54 -30.05
C GLY A 49 14.30 5.75 -28.87
N PHE A 50 14.08 6.38 -27.71
CA PHE A 50 13.38 5.80 -26.56
C PHE A 50 11.90 6.21 -26.58
N ASP A 51 11.15 5.66 -27.53
CA ASP A 51 9.74 5.96 -27.78
C ASP A 51 8.79 5.45 -26.69
N ASN A 52 9.31 4.74 -25.68
CA ASN A 52 8.60 4.31 -24.48
C ASN A 52 8.71 5.30 -23.30
N ALA A 53 9.25 6.50 -23.53
CA ALA A 53 9.32 7.54 -22.49
C ALA A 53 8.01 8.32 -22.35
N ALA A 54 7.64 8.67 -21.11
CA ALA A 54 6.50 9.48 -20.74
C ALA A 54 6.83 10.34 -19.52
N ALA A 55 6.09 11.43 -19.31
CA ALA A 55 6.29 12.29 -18.13
C ALA A 55 4.97 12.78 -17.54
N SER A 56 4.98 13.11 -16.26
CA SER A 56 3.93 13.89 -15.62
C SER A 56 4.00 15.36 -16.06
N LEU A 57 2.86 16.06 -16.06
CA LEU A 57 2.76 17.42 -16.59
C LEU A 57 2.93 18.48 -15.49
N GLY A 58 4.14 18.58 -14.93
CA GLY A 58 4.45 19.54 -13.87
C GLY A 58 3.75 19.25 -12.54
N THR A 59 3.44 17.99 -12.31
CA THR A 59 2.90 17.45 -11.06
C THR A 59 3.72 16.23 -10.64
N ALA A 60 3.75 15.91 -9.35
CA ALA A 60 4.30 14.63 -8.91
C ALA A 60 3.49 13.46 -9.52
N LEU A 61 4.12 12.29 -9.62
CA LEU A 61 3.42 11.06 -10.02
C LEU A 61 2.23 10.80 -9.08
N THR A 62 1.10 10.40 -9.64
CA THR A 62 -0.15 10.11 -8.92
C THR A 62 -0.57 8.65 -9.10
N MET A 63 -1.53 8.18 -8.30
CA MET A 63 -2.17 6.88 -8.49
C MET A 63 -2.88 6.78 -9.86
N GLY A 64 -3.48 7.89 -10.32
CA GLY A 64 -4.09 7.96 -11.66
C GLY A 64 -3.07 7.69 -12.77
N HIS A 65 -1.88 8.30 -12.68
CA HIS A 65 -0.77 8.02 -13.61
C HIS A 65 -0.33 6.56 -13.55
N ALA A 66 -0.12 6.01 -12.36
CA ALA A 66 0.29 4.62 -12.17
C ALA A 66 -0.75 3.63 -12.73
N THR A 67 -2.03 3.89 -12.51
CA THR A 67 -3.14 3.10 -13.07
C THR A 67 -3.14 3.12 -14.60
N ILE A 68 -2.81 4.26 -15.21
CA ILE A 68 -2.68 4.35 -16.67
C ILE A 68 -1.50 3.50 -17.16
N VAL A 69 -0.33 3.62 -16.51
CA VAL A 69 0.86 2.82 -16.85
C VAL A 69 0.59 1.33 -16.73
N LYS A 70 -0.07 0.90 -15.65
CA LYS A 70 -0.42 -0.52 -15.38
C LYS A 70 -1.22 -1.19 -16.50
N ARG A 71 -2.05 -0.44 -17.23
CA ARG A 71 -2.81 -0.98 -18.36
C ARG A 71 -1.93 -1.47 -19.51
N TYR A 72 -0.67 -1.06 -19.56
CA TYR A 72 0.22 -1.33 -20.69
C TYR A 72 1.47 -2.10 -20.31
N THR A 73 1.86 -2.09 -19.02
CA THR A 73 3.08 -2.77 -18.56
C THR A 73 3.04 -3.05 -17.06
N ASP A 74 3.76 -4.10 -16.65
CA ASP A 74 4.04 -4.43 -15.25
C ASP A 74 5.43 -3.93 -14.79
N GLU A 75 6.18 -3.24 -15.66
CA GLU A 75 7.51 -2.73 -15.35
C GLU A 75 7.66 -1.27 -15.78
N ALA A 76 8.18 -0.43 -14.89
CA ALA A 76 8.48 0.97 -15.18
C ALA A 76 9.92 1.32 -14.80
N TYR A 77 10.56 2.13 -15.63
CA TYR A 77 11.88 2.71 -15.38
C TYR A 77 11.70 4.14 -14.92
N LEU A 78 12.32 4.52 -13.82
CA LEU A 78 12.29 5.89 -13.31
C LEU A 78 13.60 6.59 -13.68
N ALA A 79 13.54 7.59 -14.55
CA ALA A 79 14.64 8.43 -14.97
C ALA A 79 14.39 9.86 -14.48
N TYR A 80 14.37 10.03 -13.16
CA TYR A 80 14.12 11.31 -12.48
C TYR A 80 15.43 12.05 -12.21
N ASP A 81 15.34 13.34 -11.91
CA ASP A 81 16.49 14.19 -11.64
C ASP A 81 17.43 13.57 -10.58
N SER A 82 18.73 13.71 -10.75
CA SER A 82 19.75 13.13 -9.86
C SER A 82 19.92 13.90 -8.56
N ASP A 83 19.19 15.00 -8.35
CA ASP A 83 19.25 15.84 -7.17
C ASP A 83 18.42 15.30 -5.99
N GLY A 84 18.47 16.01 -4.86
CA GLY A 84 17.74 15.60 -3.65
C GLY A 84 16.22 15.65 -3.79
N ALA A 85 15.69 16.52 -4.67
CA ALA A 85 14.26 16.61 -4.93
C ALA A 85 13.80 15.44 -5.80
N GLY A 86 14.53 15.13 -6.88
CA GLY A 86 14.27 13.99 -7.75
C GLY A 86 14.38 12.66 -7.01
N ARG A 87 15.36 12.54 -6.07
CA ARG A 87 15.44 11.34 -5.20
C ARG A 87 14.19 11.15 -4.34
N LYS A 88 13.63 12.23 -3.75
CA LYS A 88 12.37 12.16 -2.99
C LYS A 88 11.20 11.80 -3.90
N ALA A 89 11.15 12.37 -5.10
CA ALA A 89 10.15 12.04 -6.11
C ALA A 89 10.23 10.57 -6.52
N THR A 90 11.45 10.03 -6.74
CA THR A 90 11.70 8.61 -7.03
C THR A 90 11.17 7.71 -5.91
N MET A 91 11.47 8.00 -4.64
CA MET A 91 10.99 7.22 -3.50
C MET A 91 9.47 7.18 -3.43
N LYS A 92 8.82 8.34 -3.66
CA LYS A 92 7.35 8.42 -3.72
C LYS A 92 6.78 7.62 -4.90
N ALA A 93 7.42 7.74 -6.08
CA ALA A 93 6.99 7.02 -7.29
C ALA A 93 7.09 5.49 -7.12
N ILE A 94 8.15 4.99 -6.48
CA ILE A 94 8.30 3.56 -6.16
C ILE A 94 7.12 3.07 -5.32
N GLY A 95 6.73 3.83 -4.27
CA GLY A 95 5.59 3.49 -3.42
C GLY A 95 4.28 3.40 -4.22
N ILE A 96 3.97 4.45 -5.00
CA ILE A 96 2.75 4.52 -5.81
C ILE A 96 2.70 3.41 -6.86
N MET A 97 3.82 3.13 -7.56
CA MET A 97 3.88 2.07 -8.57
C MET A 97 3.68 0.69 -7.97
N ARG A 98 4.23 0.44 -6.78
CA ARG A 98 4.05 -0.81 -6.05
C ARG A 98 2.60 -1.05 -5.65
N GLU A 99 1.88 0.00 -5.21
CA GLU A 99 0.46 -0.10 -4.85
C GLU A 99 -0.42 -0.59 -5.99
N VAL A 100 -0.03 -0.33 -7.25
CA VAL A 100 -0.72 -0.85 -8.44
C VAL A 100 -0.06 -2.10 -9.04
N GLY A 101 0.91 -2.70 -8.34
CA GLY A 101 1.60 -3.92 -8.79
C GLY A 101 2.53 -3.71 -9.99
N ILE A 102 3.19 -2.55 -10.09
CA ILE A 102 4.24 -2.29 -11.10
C ILE A 102 5.61 -2.41 -10.47
N SER A 103 6.46 -3.26 -11.03
CA SER A 103 7.87 -3.32 -10.69
C SER A 103 8.60 -2.09 -11.20
N THR A 104 9.37 -1.43 -10.33
CA THR A 104 10.16 -0.25 -10.70
C THR A 104 11.64 -0.55 -10.79
N ARG A 105 12.30 0.08 -11.76
CA ARG A 105 13.77 0.14 -11.90
C ARG A 105 14.21 1.59 -11.98
N ILE A 106 15.28 1.92 -11.30
CA ILE A 106 15.81 3.29 -11.22
C ILE A 106 17.05 3.39 -12.08
N ILE A 107 17.02 4.32 -13.04
CA ILE A 107 18.13 4.63 -13.94
C ILE A 107 19.03 5.67 -13.25
N ASP A 108 20.30 5.36 -13.02
CA ASP A 108 21.26 6.32 -12.48
C ASP A 108 21.81 7.22 -13.60
N LEU A 109 21.47 8.48 -13.55
CA LEU A 109 21.88 9.48 -14.55
C LEU A 109 23.21 10.15 -14.21
N LYS A 110 23.81 9.87 -13.06
CA LYS A 110 25.04 10.54 -12.66
C LYS A 110 26.16 10.35 -13.65
N PRO A 111 27.00 11.37 -13.90
CA PRO A 111 27.08 12.65 -13.18
C PRO A 111 26.11 13.73 -13.68
N TYR A 112 25.25 13.41 -14.63
CA TYR A 112 24.29 14.36 -15.22
C TYR A 112 23.04 14.53 -14.37
N LYS A 113 22.37 15.67 -14.56
CA LYS A 113 21.25 16.05 -13.75
C LYS A 113 19.97 15.30 -14.15
N ASP A 114 19.68 15.29 -15.43
CA ASP A 114 18.43 14.81 -16.01
C ASP A 114 18.66 14.00 -17.29
N PRO A 115 17.64 13.33 -17.84
CA PRO A 115 17.75 12.54 -19.07
C PRO A 115 18.18 13.37 -20.30
N ASP A 116 17.71 14.62 -20.42
CA ASP A 116 18.05 15.51 -21.54
C ASP A 116 19.56 15.78 -21.55
N GLU A 117 20.11 16.20 -20.41
CA GLU A 117 21.55 16.44 -20.27
C GLU A 117 22.37 15.15 -20.50
N PHE A 118 21.90 14.01 -19.97
CA PHE A 118 22.58 12.72 -20.16
C PHE A 118 22.67 12.33 -21.64
N ILE A 119 21.52 12.36 -22.34
CA ILE A 119 21.44 11.99 -23.77
C ILE A 119 22.28 12.93 -24.63
N HIS A 120 22.23 14.25 -24.32
CA HIS A 120 23.00 15.24 -25.07
C HIS A 120 24.52 14.97 -24.99
N ASN A 121 25.03 14.54 -23.84
CA ASN A 121 26.45 14.36 -23.61
C ASN A 121 26.97 12.98 -23.98
N LEU A 122 26.22 11.90 -23.70
CA LEU A 122 26.70 10.52 -23.86
C LEU A 122 25.98 9.73 -24.94
N GLY A 123 24.82 10.18 -25.39
CA GLY A 123 24.08 9.53 -26.46
C GLY A 123 23.27 8.32 -26.03
N LYS A 124 22.72 7.67 -27.06
CA LYS A 124 21.78 6.55 -26.91
C LYS A 124 22.42 5.31 -26.29
N GLU A 125 23.58 4.93 -26.77
CA GLU A 125 24.26 3.69 -26.38
C GLU A 125 24.55 3.67 -24.88
N ALA A 126 25.08 4.77 -24.35
CA ALA A 126 25.33 4.92 -22.93
C ALA A 126 24.04 4.86 -22.09
N PHE A 127 22.91 5.36 -22.62
CA PHE A 127 21.64 5.28 -21.92
C PHE A 127 21.07 3.85 -21.92
N GLU A 128 21.26 3.07 -23.00
CA GLU A 128 20.92 1.63 -23.02
C GLU A 128 21.69 0.85 -21.95
N GLU A 129 22.99 1.18 -21.74
CA GLU A 129 23.78 0.61 -20.64
C GLU A 129 23.17 0.96 -19.27
N ARG A 130 22.75 2.21 -19.08
CA ARG A 130 22.08 2.63 -17.84
C ARG A 130 20.73 1.92 -17.60
N ILE A 131 19.98 1.62 -18.66
CA ILE A 131 18.76 0.81 -18.56
C ILE A 131 19.10 -0.62 -18.13
N ALA A 132 20.15 -1.20 -18.69
CA ALA A 132 20.59 -2.56 -18.34
C ALA A 132 21.05 -2.66 -16.88
N ASP A 133 21.74 -1.62 -16.38
CA ASP A 133 22.28 -1.52 -15.02
C ASP A 133 21.26 -0.96 -14.02
N ALA A 134 20.01 -0.67 -14.43
CA ALA A 134 19.01 -0.06 -13.59
C ALA A 134 18.67 -0.92 -12.36
N VAL A 135 18.81 -0.33 -11.17
CA VAL A 135 18.56 -1.02 -9.91
C VAL A 135 17.07 -1.12 -9.62
N THR A 136 16.63 -2.18 -8.98
CA THR A 136 15.22 -2.34 -8.59
C THR A 136 14.82 -1.35 -7.50
N GLY A 137 13.54 -0.96 -7.47
CA GLY A 137 13.01 -0.01 -6.48
C GLY A 137 13.29 -0.42 -5.04
N ILE A 138 13.20 -1.71 -4.72
CA ILE A 138 13.50 -2.25 -3.39
C ILE A 138 14.97 -2.01 -3.01
N VAL A 139 15.90 -2.31 -3.92
CA VAL A 139 17.33 -2.09 -3.66
C VAL A 139 17.62 -0.59 -3.51
N PHE A 140 17.00 0.25 -4.33
CA PHE A 140 17.13 1.71 -4.23
C PHE A 140 16.62 2.25 -2.89
N GLU A 141 15.49 1.75 -2.39
CA GLU A 141 14.95 2.10 -1.06
C GLU A 141 15.94 1.70 0.05
N ILE A 142 16.49 0.48 -0.01
CA ILE A 142 17.46 -0.02 0.97
C ILE A 142 18.78 0.76 0.90
N ASP A 143 19.25 1.12 -0.30
CA ASP A 143 20.40 2.02 -0.51
C ASP A 143 20.15 3.39 0.15
N GLY A 144 18.91 3.86 0.08
CA GLY A 144 18.47 5.09 0.76
C GLY A 144 18.56 4.98 2.27
N ILE A 145 18.11 3.88 2.84
CA ILE A 145 18.23 3.60 4.27
C ILE A 145 19.72 3.54 4.66
N ALA A 146 20.53 2.82 3.89
CA ALA A 146 21.96 2.63 4.17
C ALA A 146 22.76 3.94 4.28
N GLN A 147 22.35 4.99 3.54
CA GLN A 147 23.03 6.30 3.60
C GLN A 147 22.92 7.00 4.96
N GLY A 148 21.94 6.63 5.78
CA GLY A 148 21.76 7.15 7.13
C GLY A 148 22.64 6.47 8.19
N TYR A 149 23.50 5.50 7.82
CA TYR A 149 24.25 4.67 8.76
C TYR A 149 25.74 4.56 8.37
N ASN A 150 26.62 4.57 9.37
CA ASN A 150 28.01 4.18 9.17
C ASN A 150 28.15 2.65 9.23
N LEU A 151 28.09 1.99 8.06
CA LEU A 151 28.13 0.53 7.97
C LEU A 151 29.48 -0.11 8.40
N ARG A 152 30.48 0.70 8.71
CA ARG A 152 31.75 0.23 9.33
C ARG A 152 31.62 0.05 10.84
N ASP A 153 30.67 0.76 11.45
CA ASP A 153 30.34 0.61 12.87
C ASP A 153 29.38 -0.58 13.04
N PRO A 154 29.74 -1.58 13.86
CA PRO A 154 28.91 -2.77 14.07
C PRO A 154 27.51 -2.45 14.61
N GLU A 155 27.38 -1.48 15.51
CA GLU A 155 26.07 -1.12 16.09
C GLU A 155 25.18 -0.43 15.06
N GLU A 156 25.72 0.48 14.26
CA GLU A 156 24.98 1.14 13.19
C GLU A 156 24.62 0.15 12.06
N LYS A 157 25.52 -0.77 11.76
CA LYS A 157 25.24 -1.85 10.81
C LYS A 157 24.08 -2.73 11.27
N ILE A 158 24.00 -3.06 12.57
CA ILE A 158 22.87 -3.81 13.14
C ILE A 158 21.57 -3.00 13.01
N ARG A 159 21.60 -1.68 13.30
CA ARG A 159 20.42 -0.80 13.12
C ARG A 159 19.95 -0.76 11.67
N PHE A 160 20.87 -0.56 10.74
CA PHE A 160 20.59 -0.64 9.30
C PHE A 160 19.98 -1.99 8.91
N THR A 161 20.58 -3.11 9.36
CA THR A 161 20.08 -4.46 9.05
C THR A 161 18.64 -4.66 9.52
N LYS A 162 18.29 -4.10 10.70
CA LYS A 162 16.91 -4.13 11.19
C LYS A 162 15.94 -3.36 10.29
N GLU A 163 16.32 -2.16 9.86
CA GLU A 163 15.46 -1.36 8.96
C GLU A 163 15.34 -2.01 7.57
N ALA A 164 16.44 -2.55 7.02
CA ALA A 164 16.39 -3.32 5.78
C ALA A 164 15.50 -4.56 5.91
N ALA A 165 15.59 -5.29 7.04
CA ALA A 165 14.74 -6.45 7.30
C ALA A 165 13.24 -6.09 7.40
N LYS A 166 12.90 -4.98 8.04
CA LYS A 166 11.52 -4.47 8.07
C LYS A 166 11.02 -4.15 6.66
N ARG A 167 11.87 -3.52 5.83
CA ARG A 167 11.50 -3.20 4.45
C ARG A 167 11.27 -4.45 3.61
N LEU A 168 12.13 -5.46 3.77
CA LEU A 168 12.01 -6.75 3.08
C LEU A 168 10.80 -7.56 3.57
N SER A 169 10.45 -7.47 4.85
CA SER A 169 9.29 -8.18 5.40
C SER A 169 7.95 -7.68 4.86
N ALA A 170 7.92 -6.46 4.31
CA ALA A 170 6.74 -5.89 3.65
C ALA A 170 6.57 -6.35 2.18
N LEU A 171 7.40 -7.25 1.69
CA LEU A 171 7.23 -7.88 0.37
C LEU A 171 6.33 -9.09 0.51
N ASP A 172 5.22 -9.09 -0.22
CA ASP A 172 4.17 -10.11 -0.06
C ASP A 172 4.61 -11.47 -0.62
N GLU A 173 5.22 -11.48 -1.81
CA GLU A 173 5.58 -12.71 -2.50
C GLU A 173 6.84 -13.37 -1.91
N PRO A 174 6.74 -14.62 -1.38
CA PRO A 174 7.84 -15.28 -0.70
C PRO A 174 9.08 -15.49 -1.56
N VAL A 175 8.91 -15.82 -2.86
CA VAL A 175 10.02 -16.05 -3.79
C VAL A 175 10.75 -14.74 -4.07
N VAL A 176 10.01 -13.67 -4.34
CA VAL A 176 10.57 -12.31 -4.54
C VAL A 176 11.30 -11.86 -3.29
N ARG A 177 10.68 -11.99 -2.13
CA ARG A 177 11.29 -11.65 -0.83
C ARG A 177 12.60 -12.41 -0.59
N HIS A 178 12.63 -13.72 -0.89
CA HIS A 178 13.85 -14.52 -0.76
C HIS A 178 14.99 -14.02 -1.65
N SER A 179 14.71 -13.76 -2.92
CA SER A 179 15.69 -13.23 -3.87
C SER A 179 16.26 -11.86 -3.44
N TYR A 180 15.41 -10.99 -2.87
CA TYR A 180 15.90 -9.71 -2.34
C TYR A 180 16.70 -9.86 -1.03
N ILE A 181 16.37 -10.84 -0.18
CA ILE A 181 17.17 -11.15 1.01
C ILE A 181 18.59 -11.52 0.59
N GLU A 182 18.75 -12.40 -0.39
CA GLU A 182 20.06 -12.80 -0.90
C GLU A 182 20.82 -11.61 -1.51
N ALA A 183 20.19 -10.84 -2.38
CA ALA A 183 20.81 -9.69 -3.03
C ALA A 183 21.27 -8.61 -2.02
N VAL A 184 20.46 -8.33 -0.99
CA VAL A 184 20.79 -7.35 0.06
C VAL A 184 21.88 -7.89 0.99
N ALA A 185 21.82 -9.18 1.36
CA ALA A 185 22.84 -9.83 2.17
C ALA A 185 24.22 -9.77 1.50
N GLU A 186 24.30 -10.10 0.21
CA GLU A 186 25.51 -10.03 -0.57
C GLU A 186 26.04 -8.59 -0.68
N LYS A 187 25.18 -7.65 -1.06
CA LYS A 187 25.55 -6.24 -1.28
C LYS A 187 26.14 -5.59 -0.03
N TYR A 188 25.52 -5.84 1.14
CA TYR A 188 25.92 -5.21 2.40
C TYR A 188 26.78 -6.10 3.29
N LYS A 189 27.18 -7.28 2.79
CA LYS A 189 27.98 -8.27 3.52
C LYS A 189 27.36 -8.58 4.89
N ILE A 190 26.10 -8.96 4.86
CA ILE A 190 25.29 -9.46 5.99
C ILE A 190 25.13 -10.97 5.78
N ASP A 191 25.13 -11.74 6.85
CA ASP A 191 24.78 -13.16 6.73
C ASP A 191 23.34 -13.33 6.26
N ALA A 192 23.13 -14.11 5.20
CA ALA A 192 21.80 -14.27 4.59
C ALA A 192 20.82 -14.99 5.51
N ALA A 193 21.30 -15.93 6.35
CA ALA A 193 20.45 -16.64 7.31
C ALA A 193 20.00 -15.71 8.44
N ASP A 194 20.90 -14.85 8.94
CA ASP A 194 20.56 -13.84 9.95
C ASP A 194 19.56 -12.83 9.42
N LEU A 195 19.79 -12.31 8.20
CA LEU A 195 18.86 -11.38 7.57
C LEU A 195 17.49 -12.04 7.35
N LYS A 196 17.43 -13.27 6.86
CA LYS A 196 16.21 -14.05 6.68
C LYS A 196 15.46 -14.25 8.01
N ALA A 197 16.18 -14.60 9.08
CA ALA A 197 15.58 -14.75 10.40
C ALA A 197 14.96 -13.45 10.90
N MET A 198 15.65 -12.29 10.69
CA MET A 198 15.11 -10.99 11.02
C MET A 198 13.88 -10.64 10.18
N VAL A 199 13.91 -10.88 8.88
CA VAL A 199 12.78 -10.64 7.97
C VAL A 199 11.56 -11.45 8.41
N THR A 200 11.75 -12.74 8.71
CA THR A 200 10.68 -13.62 9.22
C THR A 200 10.13 -13.10 10.54
N ARG A 201 11.02 -12.72 11.47
CA ARG A 201 10.61 -12.17 12.76
C ARG A 201 9.79 -10.87 12.60
N TYR A 202 10.19 -9.95 11.71
CA TYR A 202 9.41 -8.73 11.48
C TYR A 202 8.10 -9.00 10.75
N GLY A 203 8.06 -9.94 9.83
CA GLY A 203 6.82 -10.42 9.22
C GLY A 203 5.87 -11.00 10.30
N THR A 204 6.39 -11.82 11.20
CA THR A 204 5.62 -12.39 12.32
C THR A 204 5.24 -11.34 13.37
N ILE A 205 6.13 -10.40 13.70
CA ILE A 205 5.84 -9.29 14.62
C ILE A 205 4.83 -8.32 13.98
N GLY A 206 4.92 -8.05 12.68
CA GLY A 206 3.90 -7.32 11.94
C GLY A 206 2.53 -7.99 12.03
N LEU A 207 2.50 -9.31 11.92
CA LEU A 207 1.32 -10.13 12.15
C LEU A 207 0.90 -10.15 13.64
N GLN A 208 1.86 -10.28 14.58
CA GLN A 208 1.59 -10.30 16.03
C GLN A 208 1.29 -8.90 16.60
N ALA A 209 1.88 -7.83 16.10
CA ALA A 209 1.51 -6.46 16.49
C ALA A 209 0.11 -6.10 16.02
N GLN A 210 -0.42 -6.81 15.05
CA GLN A 210 -1.85 -6.79 14.69
C GLN A 210 -2.69 -7.68 15.62
N THR A 211 -2.09 -8.64 16.35
CA THR A 211 -2.81 -9.61 17.20
C THR A 211 -2.58 -9.45 18.71
N THR A 212 -1.56 -8.70 19.17
CA THR A 212 -1.25 -8.57 20.60
C THR A 212 -1.38 -7.13 21.11
N ASN A 213 -2.61 -6.68 21.28
CA ASN A 213 -2.95 -5.70 22.30
C ASN A 213 -3.85 -6.33 23.37
N MET A 214 -3.43 -7.46 23.94
CA MET A 214 -3.99 -8.01 25.18
C MET A 214 -2.89 -8.78 25.92
N ASP A 215 -2.17 -8.18 26.79
CA ASP A 215 -2.03 -8.49 28.21
C ASP A 215 -1.07 -7.51 28.89
N ASP A 216 -1.59 -6.91 29.95
CA ASP A 216 -0.90 -5.90 30.77
C ASP A 216 -0.08 -6.66 31.82
N THR A 217 1.19 -6.43 31.88
CA THR A 217 2.12 -6.40 33.02
C THR A 217 3.54 -6.74 32.57
N ALA A 218 4.31 -5.74 32.24
CA ALA A 218 5.73 -5.56 32.56
C ALA A 218 6.33 -4.44 31.68
N ARG A 219 6.54 -3.27 32.28
CA ARG A 219 7.30 -2.17 31.67
C ARG A 219 8.78 -2.48 31.62
N PRO A 220 9.47 -2.17 30.55
CA PRO A 220 10.74 -1.46 30.63
C PRO A 220 10.77 -0.15 29.86
N VAL A 221 11.60 0.72 30.36
CA VAL A 221 11.79 2.13 30.11
C VAL A 221 12.13 2.44 28.65
N ILE A 222 11.51 3.51 28.14
CA ILE A 222 11.42 3.98 26.76
C ILE A 222 12.62 4.87 26.44
N ALA A 223 13.23 4.64 25.27
CA ALA A 223 13.95 5.66 24.51
C ALA A 223 13.03 6.21 23.42
N THR A 224 12.85 7.53 23.41
CA THR A 224 11.99 8.28 22.49
C THR A 224 12.47 8.18 21.04
N PRO A 225 11.57 7.99 20.06
CA PRO A 225 11.90 8.10 18.64
C PRO A 225 11.92 9.56 18.17
N PRO A 226 12.66 9.87 17.07
CA PRO A 226 12.67 11.20 16.49
C PRO A 226 11.35 11.52 15.76
N PRO A 227 11.03 12.82 15.55
CA PRO A 227 9.68 13.24 15.19
C PRO A 227 9.32 12.85 13.75
N GLU A 228 8.28 12.03 13.62
CA GLU A 228 7.57 11.83 12.36
C GLU A 228 6.77 13.09 12.03
N GLY A 229 6.82 13.46 10.73
CA GLY A 229 6.07 14.60 10.23
C GLY A 229 4.57 14.45 10.43
N ASN A 230 4.02 15.39 11.11
CA ASN A 230 2.63 15.88 11.21
C ASN A 230 1.52 14.98 10.63
N ARG A 231 1.26 13.84 11.26
CA ARG A 231 -0.06 13.22 11.24
C ARG A 231 -0.78 13.64 12.51
N ASN A 232 -2.01 14.10 12.33
CA ASN A 232 -2.83 14.57 13.43
C ASN A 232 -3.15 13.38 14.36
N PRO A 233 -2.93 13.43 15.67
CA PRO A 233 -3.27 12.33 16.58
C PRO A 233 -4.73 11.88 16.52
N ARG A 234 -5.62 12.73 15.98
CA ARG A 234 -7.02 12.40 15.71
C ARG A 234 -7.20 11.39 14.56
N ASP A 235 -6.37 11.48 13.54
CA ASP A 235 -6.46 10.57 12.36
C ASP A 235 -5.95 9.17 12.71
N GLU A 236 -4.95 9.06 13.58
CA GLU A 236 -4.47 7.76 14.09
C GLU A 236 -5.46 7.08 15.04
N ALA A 237 -6.19 7.84 15.84
CA ALA A 237 -7.24 7.29 16.72
C ALA A 237 -8.42 6.78 15.91
N ALA A 238 -8.86 7.54 14.90
CA ALA A 238 -9.92 7.13 13.97
C ALA A 238 -9.55 5.87 13.16
N ASP A 239 -8.29 5.76 12.71
CA ASP A 239 -7.83 4.58 11.97
C ASP A 239 -7.79 3.31 12.86
N ARG A 240 -7.56 3.45 14.18
CA ARG A 240 -7.62 2.33 15.14
C ARG A 240 -9.05 1.86 15.43
N GLU A 241 -10.00 2.77 15.50
CA GLU A 241 -11.41 2.43 15.74
C GLU A 241 -12.05 1.72 14.54
N THR A 242 -11.65 2.09 13.32
CA THR A 242 -12.22 1.52 12.09
C THR A 242 -11.51 0.26 11.60
N GLN A 243 -10.30 -0.04 12.09
CA GLN A 243 -9.50 -1.18 11.67
C GLN A 243 -10.23 -2.55 11.74
N PRO A 244 -10.98 -2.90 12.82
CA PRO A 244 -11.71 -4.17 12.86
C PRO A 244 -12.79 -4.27 11.77
N GLN A 245 -13.49 -3.17 11.46
CA GLN A 245 -14.50 -3.11 10.41
C GLN A 245 -13.86 -3.38 9.04
N ARG A 246 -12.74 -2.72 8.75
CA ARG A 246 -11.96 -2.93 7.52
C ARG A 246 -11.53 -4.38 7.36
N LEU A 247 -10.86 -4.94 8.38
CA LEU A 247 -10.35 -6.31 8.32
C LEU A 247 -11.47 -7.34 8.12
N LEU A 248 -12.61 -7.15 8.80
CA LEU A 248 -13.74 -8.07 8.66
C LEU A 248 -14.30 -8.02 7.23
N LEU A 249 -14.49 -6.85 6.64
CA LEU A 249 -14.93 -6.70 5.25
C LEU A 249 -13.92 -7.32 4.27
N THR A 250 -12.62 -7.14 4.52
CA THR A 250 -11.56 -7.77 3.72
C THR A 250 -11.69 -9.30 3.73
N TRP A 251 -11.89 -9.91 4.92
CA TRP A 251 -12.12 -11.35 5.04
C TRP A 251 -13.37 -11.82 4.28
N MET A 252 -14.47 -11.09 4.42
CA MET A 252 -15.75 -11.42 3.78
C MET A 252 -15.66 -11.31 2.24
N VAL A 253 -14.91 -10.34 1.74
CA VAL A 253 -14.65 -10.20 0.29
C VAL A 253 -13.77 -11.33 -0.24
N GLY A 254 -12.70 -11.67 0.49
CA GLY A 254 -11.80 -12.77 0.11
C GLY A 254 -12.44 -14.16 0.23
N LYS A 255 -13.50 -14.28 1.04
CA LYS A 255 -14.24 -15.53 1.29
C LYS A 255 -15.73 -15.24 1.32
N PRO A 256 -16.40 -15.18 0.15
CA PRO A 256 -17.84 -14.83 0.08
C PRO A 256 -18.76 -15.77 0.86
N GLU A 257 -18.35 -17.02 1.13
CA GLU A 257 -19.08 -17.96 1.96
C GLU A 257 -19.31 -17.46 3.40
N LEU A 258 -18.48 -16.54 3.88
CA LEU A 258 -18.64 -15.93 5.20
C LEU A 258 -19.93 -15.11 5.34
N PHE A 259 -20.45 -14.53 4.24
CA PHE A 259 -21.74 -13.84 4.27
C PHE A 259 -22.87 -14.77 4.69
N GLY A 260 -22.90 -15.99 4.16
CA GLY A 260 -23.89 -17.01 4.55
C GLY A 260 -23.63 -17.58 5.97
N GLN A 261 -22.35 -17.79 6.35
CA GLN A 261 -22.01 -18.33 7.66
C GLN A 261 -22.27 -17.31 8.82
N LEU A 262 -22.23 -16.03 8.50
CA LEU A 262 -22.49 -14.94 9.44
C LEU A 262 -23.93 -14.40 9.38
N GLU A 263 -24.77 -15.00 8.54
CA GLU A 263 -26.18 -14.60 8.41
C GLU A 263 -26.91 -14.70 9.75
N GLY A 264 -27.65 -13.66 10.11
CA GLY A 264 -28.33 -13.55 11.41
C GLY A 264 -27.41 -13.22 12.59
N ILE A 265 -26.09 -13.16 12.39
CA ILE A 265 -25.12 -12.74 13.43
C ILE A 265 -24.58 -11.35 13.12
N LEU A 266 -24.20 -11.09 11.88
CA LEU A 266 -23.63 -9.84 11.41
C LEU A 266 -24.52 -9.24 10.32
N THR A 267 -24.72 -7.93 10.40
CA THR A 267 -25.46 -7.15 9.42
C THR A 267 -24.69 -5.90 9.03
N GLU A 268 -25.12 -5.22 7.98
CA GLU A 268 -24.57 -3.94 7.56
C GLU A 268 -24.63 -2.86 8.66
N GLU A 269 -25.63 -2.93 9.54
CA GLU A 269 -25.85 -2.01 10.66
C GLU A 269 -24.79 -2.13 11.77
N ASP A 270 -24.01 -3.22 11.78
CA ASP A 270 -22.93 -3.41 12.73
C ASP A 270 -21.69 -2.55 12.40
N PHE A 271 -21.63 -1.98 11.19
CA PHE A 271 -20.56 -1.11 10.74
C PHE A 271 -20.91 0.36 10.99
N ILE A 272 -20.34 0.93 12.06
CA ILE A 272 -20.72 2.27 12.56
C ILE A 272 -20.09 3.43 11.78
N ASP A 273 -19.00 3.22 11.11
CA ASP A 273 -18.36 4.21 10.24
C ASP A 273 -19.17 4.33 8.94
N GLU A 274 -19.48 5.56 8.52
CA GLU A 274 -20.36 5.82 7.37
C GLU A 274 -19.88 5.18 6.06
N ASP A 275 -18.55 5.21 5.83
CA ASP A 275 -17.96 4.67 4.63
C ASP A 275 -17.96 3.14 4.66
N TYR A 276 -17.58 2.53 5.80
CA TYR A 276 -17.62 1.07 5.97
C TYR A 276 -19.05 0.53 5.97
N HIS A 277 -20.02 1.26 6.54
CA HIS A 277 -21.44 0.92 6.46
C HIS A 277 -21.93 0.86 5.01
N THR A 278 -21.59 1.90 4.22
CA THR A 278 -21.98 1.95 2.80
C THR A 278 -21.39 0.78 2.01
N VAL A 279 -20.11 0.45 2.24
CA VAL A 279 -19.45 -0.69 1.61
C VAL A 279 -20.09 -2.02 2.05
N ALA A 280 -20.29 -2.20 3.36
CA ALA A 280 -20.92 -3.40 3.92
C ALA A 280 -22.30 -3.62 3.29
N LYS A 281 -23.16 -2.59 3.30
CA LYS A 281 -24.49 -2.66 2.70
C LYS A 281 -24.47 -3.14 1.26
N ARG A 282 -23.57 -2.59 0.43
CA ARG A 282 -23.46 -2.99 -0.98
C ARG A 282 -22.98 -4.43 -1.14
N LEU A 283 -22.04 -4.87 -0.29
CA LEU A 283 -21.54 -6.25 -0.32
C LEU A 283 -22.62 -7.24 0.12
N PHE A 284 -23.36 -6.93 1.21
CA PHE A 284 -24.47 -7.75 1.66
C PHE A 284 -25.61 -7.82 0.62
N ASP A 285 -25.95 -6.71 -0.03
CA ASP A 285 -26.96 -6.68 -1.10
C ASP A 285 -26.52 -7.54 -2.28
N GLN A 286 -25.28 -7.40 -2.77
CA GLN A 286 -24.76 -8.23 -3.86
C GLN A 286 -24.80 -9.73 -3.53
N TYR A 287 -24.41 -10.09 -2.30
CA TYR A 287 -24.43 -11.48 -1.87
C TYR A 287 -25.86 -12.04 -1.78
N ARG A 288 -26.82 -11.27 -1.23
CA ARG A 288 -28.23 -11.66 -1.18
C ARG A 288 -28.84 -11.88 -2.57
N ASP A 289 -28.44 -11.03 -3.54
CA ASP A 289 -28.99 -11.06 -4.90
C ASP A 289 -28.40 -12.17 -5.77
N SER A 290 -27.11 -12.48 -5.62
CA SER A 290 -26.39 -13.35 -6.56
C SER A 290 -25.59 -14.48 -5.92
N GLY A 291 -25.49 -14.53 -4.60
CA GLY A 291 -24.61 -15.46 -3.87
C GLY A 291 -23.12 -15.20 -4.08
N THR A 292 -22.77 -14.08 -4.74
CA THR A 292 -21.40 -13.69 -5.04
C THR A 292 -21.19 -12.21 -4.76
N VAL A 293 -19.94 -11.79 -4.57
CA VAL A 293 -19.59 -10.38 -4.41
C VAL A 293 -18.67 -9.94 -5.53
N ASN A 294 -18.90 -8.74 -6.04
CA ASN A 294 -18.04 -8.09 -7.04
C ASN A 294 -17.47 -6.78 -6.47
N PRO A 295 -16.30 -6.83 -5.85
CA PRO A 295 -15.70 -5.68 -5.21
C PRO A 295 -15.40 -4.52 -6.17
N ALA A 296 -14.97 -4.81 -7.40
CA ALA A 296 -14.64 -3.79 -8.39
C ALA A 296 -15.84 -2.89 -8.75
N ALA A 297 -17.06 -3.43 -8.67
CA ALA A 297 -18.27 -2.66 -8.93
C ALA A 297 -18.55 -1.62 -7.82
N ILE A 298 -18.06 -1.87 -6.58
CA ILE A 298 -18.30 -1.00 -5.43
C ILE A 298 -17.40 0.22 -5.46
N VAL A 299 -16.13 0.07 -5.88
CA VAL A 299 -15.18 1.19 -6.00
C VAL A 299 -15.73 2.31 -6.89
N ASN A 300 -16.41 1.94 -7.98
CA ASN A 300 -16.97 2.89 -8.94
C ASN A 300 -18.23 3.62 -8.46
N LEU A 301 -18.78 3.28 -7.30
CA LEU A 301 -19.97 3.94 -6.74
C LEU A 301 -19.64 5.20 -5.93
N PHE A 302 -18.38 5.40 -5.61
CA PHE A 302 -17.92 6.56 -4.85
C PHE A 302 -17.36 7.61 -5.80
N GLU A 303 -17.88 8.84 -5.74
CA GLU A 303 -17.38 9.99 -6.52
C GLU A 303 -16.11 10.59 -5.91
N ASP A 304 -15.91 10.41 -4.59
CA ASP A 304 -14.77 10.92 -3.84
C ASP A 304 -13.57 9.97 -3.93
N ILE A 305 -12.42 10.51 -4.34
CA ILE A 305 -11.16 9.76 -4.51
C ILE A 305 -10.66 9.17 -3.18
N GLU A 306 -10.84 9.86 -2.05
CA GLU A 306 -10.43 9.34 -0.75
C GLU A 306 -11.31 8.15 -0.33
N LYS A 307 -12.61 8.22 -0.61
CA LYS A 307 -13.53 7.09 -0.42
C LYS A 307 -13.23 5.93 -1.36
N GLN A 308 -12.91 6.19 -2.61
CA GLN A 308 -12.46 5.17 -3.55
C GLN A 308 -11.18 4.46 -3.04
N ARG A 309 -10.22 5.20 -2.47
CA ARG A 309 -9.00 4.64 -1.85
C ARG A 309 -9.31 3.77 -0.64
N LEU A 310 -10.22 4.22 0.22
CA LEU A 310 -10.63 3.44 1.39
C LEU A 310 -11.24 2.10 0.94
N VAL A 311 -12.16 2.15 -0.02
CA VAL A 311 -12.79 0.96 -0.58
C VAL A 311 -11.78 0.05 -1.28
N ALA A 312 -10.88 0.61 -2.08
CA ALA A 312 -9.79 -0.14 -2.72
C ALA A 312 -8.90 -0.83 -1.67
N LYS A 313 -8.59 -0.17 -0.56
CA LYS A 313 -7.80 -0.73 0.54
C LYS A 313 -8.49 -1.92 1.22
N ILE A 314 -9.82 -1.87 1.38
CA ILE A 314 -10.61 -3.00 1.89
C ILE A 314 -10.56 -4.17 0.91
N LEU A 315 -10.65 -3.89 -0.39
CA LEU A 315 -10.87 -4.89 -1.43
C LEU A 315 -9.58 -5.48 -1.99
N GLN A 316 -8.42 -4.84 -1.78
CA GLN A 316 -7.10 -5.24 -2.30
C GLN A 316 -6.18 -5.86 -1.24
N THR A 317 -6.61 -5.94 0.02
CA THR A 317 -5.83 -6.61 1.06
C THR A 317 -5.97 -8.11 0.86
N GLU A 318 -5.03 -8.73 0.15
CA GLU A 318 -4.93 -10.19 0.08
C GLU A 318 -4.63 -10.74 1.47
N LEU A 319 -5.52 -11.60 1.93
CA LEU A 319 -5.38 -12.33 3.20
C LEU A 319 -4.56 -13.61 2.94
N ASP A 320 -3.34 -13.44 2.47
CA ASP A 320 -2.39 -14.55 2.28
C ASP A 320 -1.77 -14.93 3.63
N VAL A 321 -2.58 -15.60 4.45
CA VAL A 321 -2.09 -16.21 5.67
C VAL A 321 -2.37 -17.70 5.54
N GLU A 322 -1.32 -18.52 5.44
CA GLU A 322 -1.39 -19.95 5.75
C GLU A 322 -1.69 -20.13 7.25
N ILE A 323 -2.90 -19.76 7.66
CA ILE A 323 -3.42 -20.06 9.00
C ILE A 323 -4.30 -21.29 8.92
N THR A 324 -4.24 -22.09 9.97
CA THR A 324 -5.13 -23.24 10.13
C THR A 324 -6.60 -22.80 10.20
N GLU A 325 -7.53 -23.68 9.86
CA GLU A 325 -8.96 -23.37 9.93
C GLU A 325 -9.40 -22.94 11.35
N ASP A 326 -8.80 -23.55 12.40
CA ASP A 326 -9.06 -23.14 13.79
C ASP A 326 -8.58 -21.71 14.10
N GLU A 327 -7.46 -21.28 13.52
CA GLU A 327 -6.94 -19.92 13.67
C GLU A 327 -7.80 -18.92 12.92
N LYS A 328 -8.28 -19.26 11.71
CA LYS A 328 -9.24 -18.44 10.95
C LYS A 328 -10.52 -18.23 11.74
N GLU A 329 -11.07 -19.30 12.30
CA GLU A 329 -12.28 -19.23 13.12
C GLU A 329 -12.10 -18.28 14.30
N ARG A 330 -10.95 -18.36 15.00
CA ARG A 330 -10.63 -17.44 16.10
C ARG A 330 -10.54 -15.99 15.66
N VAL A 331 -9.85 -15.71 14.55
CA VAL A 331 -9.69 -14.35 14.01
C VAL A 331 -11.06 -13.77 13.63
N ILE A 332 -11.89 -14.51 12.91
CA ILE A 332 -13.21 -14.04 12.50
C ILE A 332 -14.10 -13.81 13.72
N ASN A 333 -14.09 -14.72 14.69
CA ASN A 333 -14.82 -14.54 15.94
C ASN A 333 -14.41 -13.27 16.69
N ASP A 334 -13.11 -12.98 16.76
CA ASP A 334 -12.57 -11.78 17.40
C ASP A 334 -12.98 -10.51 16.65
N LEU A 335 -12.89 -10.51 15.32
CA LEU A 335 -13.29 -9.37 14.48
C LEU A 335 -14.79 -9.09 14.58
N VAL A 336 -15.64 -10.11 14.47
CA VAL A 336 -17.11 -9.95 14.63
C VAL A 336 -17.44 -9.40 16.00
N ARG A 337 -16.80 -9.92 17.05
CA ARG A 337 -17.01 -9.43 18.41
C ARG A 337 -16.60 -7.96 18.57
N LYS A 338 -15.47 -7.53 17.99
CA LYS A 338 -15.00 -6.16 18.04
C LYS A 338 -15.94 -5.20 17.28
N VAL A 339 -16.37 -5.58 16.08
CA VAL A 339 -17.30 -4.78 15.28
C VAL A 339 -18.64 -4.59 15.99
N LYS A 340 -19.24 -5.67 16.51
CA LYS A 340 -20.48 -5.59 17.26
C LYS A 340 -20.34 -4.84 18.59
N MET A 341 -19.22 -4.98 19.29
CA MET A 341 -18.96 -4.25 20.52
C MET A 341 -18.86 -2.75 20.26
N ALA A 342 -18.18 -2.34 19.20
CA ALA A 342 -18.08 -0.92 18.81
C ALA A 342 -19.48 -0.32 18.53
N ARG A 343 -20.36 -1.05 17.84
CA ARG A 343 -21.75 -0.65 17.64
C ARG A 343 -22.49 -0.50 18.97
N ILE A 344 -22.40 -1.50 19.85
CA ILE A 344 -23.05 -1.48 21.17
C ILE A 344 -22.57 -0.28 22.00
N ASP A 345 -21.28 -0.02 22.02
CA ASP A 345 -20.70 1.10 22.76
C ASP A 345 -21.12 2.45 22.14
N TYR A 346 -21.25 2.53 20.82
CA TYR A 346 -21.83 3.70 20.14
C TYR A 346 -23.30 3.92 20.51
N GLU A 347 -24.14 2.88 20.48
CA GLU A 347 -25.55 2.96 20.87
C GLU A 347 -25.72 3.35 22.35
N LEU A 348 -24.88 2.81 23.24
CA LEU A 348 -24.87 3.18 24.65
C LEU A 348 -24.48 4.65 24.87
N ALA A 349 -23.53 5.16 24.10
CA ALA A 349 -23.15 6.58 24.18
C ALA A 349 -24.28 7.53 23.74
N HIS A 350 -25.15 7.06 22.83
CA HIS A 350 -26.32 7.84 22.33
C HIS A 350 -27.67 7.36 22.91
N ILE A 351 -27.65 6.59 23.99
CA ILE A 351 -28.88 6.00 24.58
C ILE A 351 -29.86 7.03 25.09
N ALA A 352 -29.39 8.24 25.40
CA ALA A 352 -30.24 9.35 25.83
C ALA A 352 -31.27 9.76 24.75
N ASP A 353 -30.94 9.53 23.47
CA ASP A 353 -31.79 9.85 22.33
C ASP A 353 -32.88 8.78 22.11
N ASN A 354 -32.66 7.54 22.58
CA ASN A 354 -33.55 6.39 22.44
C ASN A 354 -33.54 5.50 23.70
N PRO A 355 -34.03 5.94 24.85
CA PRO A 355 -33.93 5.21 26.14
C PRO A 355 -34.62 3.84 26.13
N GLU A 356 -35.61 3.65 25.27
CA GLU A 356 -36.36 2.39 25.11
C GLU A 356 -35.51 1.23 24.58
N LYS A 357 -34.41 1.52 23.87
CA LYS A 357 -33.49 0.50 23.37
C LYS A 357 -32.53 -0.06 24.43
N LEU A 358 -32.40 0.58 25.59
CA LEU A 358 -31.42 0.18 26.61
C LEU A 358 -31.52 -1.30 27.03
N PRO A 359 -32.70 -1.89 27.27
CA PRO A 359 -32.79 -3.30 27.64
C PRO A 359 -32.30 -4.24 26.54
N GLU A 360 -32.55 -3.90 25.27
CA GLU A 360 -32.14 -4.67 24.10
C GLU A 360 -30.63 -4.65 23.92
N VAL A 361 -30.02 -3.46 23.98
CA VAL A 361 -28.58 -3.24 23.87
C VAL A 361 -27.80 -3.96 24.98
N ILE A 362 -28.31 -3.93 26.23
CA ILE A 362 -27.70 -4.68 27.34
C ILE A 362 -27.82 -6.19 27.13
N ALA A 363 -28.95 -6.68 26.63
CA ALA A 363 -29.13 -8.09 26.33
C ALA A 363 -28.20 -8.56 25.18
N GLU A 364 -28.01 -7.73 24.14
CA GLU A 364 -27.07 -8.01 23.06
C GLU A 364 -25.62 -8.04 23.56
N LYS A 365 -25.22 -7.07 24.39
CA LYS A 365 -23.88 -7.06 25.03
C LYS A 365 -23.61 -8.34 25.84
N ALA A 366 -24.62 -8.81 26.59
CA ALA A 366 -24.51 -10.05 27.36
C ALA A 366 -24.42 -11.31 26.47
N ARG A 367 -25.10 -11.33 25.32
CA ARG A 367 -25.01 -12.42 24.33
C ARG A 367 -23.65 -12.43 23.64
N LEU A 368 -23.09 -11.28 23.34
CA LEU A 368 -21.83 -11.13 22.64
C LEU A 368 -20.64 -11.72 23.42
N THR A 369 -20.68 -11.66 24.77
CA THR A 369 -19.63 -12.27 25.62
C THR A 369 -19.56 -13.79 25.50
N LYS A 370 -20.66 -14.43 25.08
CA LYS A 370 -20.77 -15.90 24.89
C LYS A 370 -20.78 -16.30 23.42
N LEU A 371 -20.63 -15.34 22.51
CA LEU A 371 -20.68 -15.60 21.08
C LEU A 371 -19.48 -16.46 20.65
N HIS A 372 -19.79 -17.60 20.06
CA HIS A 372 -18.82 -18.47 19.37
C HIS A 372 -19.45 -18.88 18.03
N ILE A 373 -18.78 -18.53 16.96
CA ILE A 373 -19.19 -18.83 15.58
C ILE A 373 -18.31 -19.99 15.12
N SER A 374 -18.93 -21.12 14.81
CA SER A 374 -18.21 -22.26 14.20
C SER A 374 -18.28 -22.14 12.68
N LEU A 375 -17.14 -21.95 12.04
CA LEU A 375 -17.01 -21.91 10.60
C LEU A 375 -16.91 -23.34 10.07
N LYS A 376 -18.05 -23.98 9.83
CA LYS A 376 -18.06 -25.34 9.26
C LYS A 376 -17.65 -25.25 7.78
N ASN A 377 -16.67 -26.09 7.40
CA ASN A 377 -16.37 -26.36 6.01
C ASN A 377 -17.64 -26.92 5.33
N GLY A 378 -18.15 -26.18 4.33
CA GLY A 378 -19.19 -26.64 3.44
C GLY A 378 -18.61 -27.59 2.40
#